data_d71f05b30e0153af85fe8fdedb8236af
#
_entry.id   d71f05b30e0153af85fe8fdedb8236af
#
_cell.length_a   1.000
_cell.length_b   1.000
_cell.length_c   1.000
_cell.angle_alpha   90.00
_cell.angle_beta   90.00
_cell.angle_gamma   90.00
#
_symmetry.space_group_name_H-M   'P 1'
#
loop_
_entity.id
_entity.type
_entity.pdbx_description
1 polymer ?
#
loop_
_entity_poly.entity_id
_entity_poly.type
_entity_poly.pdbx_seq_one_letter_code
_entity_poly.pdbx_strand_id
1 'polypeptide(L)'
;MAVTRSWTGPGSKPAIVIIERPRQPRSEIWWLLSASVLVAAGLAIVYAAKAELFASAAEKLHRGELVNVNTVSAPDDLLPLLESFPDRTERAMVAEKTFDFLQRTRPLRNVGALASLRVQAPRLKLLPLSKLKPLMVVRTPREFQKEFLQSALLYFAGFYLVALLWSLTRFQGDRAFLPALHLLTAIGFILMIGMRDPLRDTLEFHKFAVGVFLGCLLLALPVLKLFDYQRLSDWCYTPLFAALTLFGLLMAFGKGPAGNDAKVNLGPFQPVELIKILLVLFLAGYFTRHWERLRDLREKRIVPGLFRRFRVVPRDGVPRLEHVVPVLCAVALAVLLFFVLKDLGPALVTFFVFLSMFAVARGRPGLAIAGLVLMVAAVAVGYRMGQPHTVVQRIDMWLAPWDNDVHGGDQLAHALWAFSTGGPYGSGPGWGDPQMIPAGNTDLVLPAIGEEWGFIGVATVFLLFGFLVSRALRAAVLAETHFGFFLGLGLASLIAFEMMLITSGVLGA
;
A
#
# COMPACT_ATOMS: atom_id res chain seq x y z
N MET A 1 9.47 -26.14 -26.70
CA MET A 1 8.63 -27.33 -26.41
C MET A 1 8.08 -27.17 -25.00
N ALA A 2 6.79 -26.94 -24.83
CA ALA A 2 6.16 -26.81 -23.53
C ALA A 2 5.67 -28.20 -23.10
N VAL A 3 6.21 -28.71 -22.01
CA VAL A 3 5.77 -29.96 -21.42
C VAL A 3 4.49 -29.68 -20.63
N THR A 4 3.43 -30.31 -21.05
CA THR A 4 2.14 -30.25 -20.40
C THR A 4 2.05 -31.36 -19.36
N ARG A 5 1.73 -31.03 -18.12
CA ARG A 5 1.20 -31.99 -17.15
C ARG A 5 -0.32 -31.82 -17.08
N SER A 6 -1.02 -32.89 -17.41
CA SER A 6 -2.46 -32.96 -17.23
C SER A 6 -2.81 -33.20 -15.77
N TRP A 7 -3.76 -32.45 -15.29
CA TRP A 7 -4.46 -32.73 -14.03
C TRP A 7 -5.53 -33.78 -14.32
N THR A 8 -5.31 -35.01 -13.90
CA THR A 8 -6.31 -36.06 -13.99
C THR A 8 -6.61 -36.60 -12.59
N GLY A 9 -7.90 -36.72 -12.27
CA GLY A 9 -8.34 -37.40 -11.06
C GLY A 9 -7.92 -38.88 -11.07
N PRO A 10 -7.96 -39.60 -9.92
CA PRO A 10 -7.55 -40.97 -9.85
C PRO A 10 -8.44 -41.83 -10.76
N GLY A 11 -7.82 -42.47 -11.77
CA GLY A 11 -8.46 -43.42 -12.69
C GLY A 11 -8.58 -43.01 -14.16
N SER A 12 -8.21 -41.78 -14.55
CA SER A 12 -8.22 -41.39 -15.96
C SER A 12 -6.82 -41.42 -16.58
N LYS A 13 -6.72 -41.91 -17.83
CA LYS A 13 -5.46 -41.80 -18.58
C LYS A 13 -5.09 -40.32 -18.74
N PRO A 14 -3.80 -39.96 -18.64
CA PRO A 14 -3.37 -38.57 -18.77
C PRO A 14 -3.75 -38.00 -20.13
N ALA A 15 -4.70 -37.09 -20.16
CA ALA A 15 -4.94 -36.29 -21.35
C ALA A 15 -3.82 -35.25 -21.43
N ILE A 16 -3.02 -35.28 -22.48
CA ILE A 16 -2.01 -34.28 -22.75
C ILE A 16 -2.76 -33.03 -23.25
N VAL A 17 -3.03 -32.10 -22.35
CA VAL A 17 -3.51 -30.78 -22.74
C VAL A 17 -2.28 -29.95 -23.11
N ILE A 18 -2.04 -29.81 -24.42
CA ILE A 18 -1.02 -28.89 -24.93
C ILE A 18 -1.56 -27.47 -24.71
N ILE A 19 -1.16 -26.83 -23.62
CA ILE A 19 -1.39 -25.40 -23.45
C ILE A 19 -0.31 -24.71 -24.28
N GLU A 20 -0.62 -24.41 -25.53
CA GLU A 20 0.23 -23.53 -26.33
C GLU A 20 0.36 -22.19 -25.59
N ARG A 21 1.59 -21.81 -25.26
CA ARG A 21 1.83 -20.43 -24.82
C ARG A 21 1.37 -19.52 -25.96
N PRO A 22 0.36 -18.67 -25.77
CA PRO A 22 -0.06 -17.78 -26.83
C PRO A 22 1.15 -16.97 -27.27
N ARG A 23 1.43 -16.94 -28.59
CA ARG A 23 2.42 -16.03 -29.17
C ARG A 23 2.03 -14.63 -28.72
N GLN A 24 2.91 -13.98 -27.94
CA GLN A 24 2.64 -12.63 -27.47
C GLN A 24 2.61 -11.70 -28.69
N PRO A 25 1.54 -10.94 -28.90
CA PRO A 25 1.47 -10.02 -30.00
C PRO A 25 2.52 -8.91 -29.83
N ARG A 26 3.13 -8.48 -30.93
CA ARG A 26 4.02 -7.30 -30.99
C ARG A 26 3.33 -5.99 -30.55
N SER A 27 2.03 -6.04 -30.25
CA SER A 27 1.18 -4.90 -29.84
C SER A 27 1.46 -4.37 -28.44
N GLU A 28 2.27 -5.03 -27.61
CA GLU A 28 2.44 -4.66 -26.20
C GLU A 28 3.13 -3.31 -26.00
N ILE A 29 4.02 -2.92 -26.93
CA ILE A 29 4.63 -1.60 -26.88
C ILE A 29 3.59 -0.48 -27.13
N TRP A 30 2.59 -0.75 -27.96
CA TRP A 30 1.49 0.18 -28.22
C TRP A 30 0.61 0.37 -27.00
N TRP A 31 0.41 -0.69 -26.20
CA TRP A 31 -0.32 -0.61 -24.92
C TRP A 31 0.43 0.25 -23.91
N LEU A 32 1.75 0.12 -23.83
CA LEU A 32 2.54 0.99 -22.95
C LEU A 32 2.53 2.44 -23.44
N LEU A 33 2.64 2.67 -24.74
CA LEU A 33 2.58 4.02 -25.31
C LEU A 33 1.21 4.66 -25.09
N SER A 34 0.09 3.96 -25.32
CA SER A 34 -1.23 4.48 -25.06
C SER A 34 -1.46 4.76 -23.57
N ALA A 35 -1.00 3.88 -22.67
CA ALA A 35 -1.00 4.14 -21.24
C ALA A 35 -0.19 5.41 -20.89
N SER A 36 1.00 5.56 -21.50
CA SER A 36 1.84 6.74 -21.27
C SER A 36 1.20 8.05 -21.74
N VAL A 37 0.44 8.02 -22.84
CA VAL A 37 -0.32 9.20 -23.30
C VAL A 37 -1.40 9.57 -22.28
N LEU A 38 -2.14 8.60 -21.75
CA LEU A 38 -3.14 8.84 -20.71
C LEU A 38 -2.51 9.39 -19.43
N VAL A 39 -1.36 8.83 -19.01
CA VAL A 39 -0.61 9.31 -17.84
C VAL A 39 -0.12 10.74 -18.06
N ALA A 40 0.45 11.03 -19.23
CA ALA A 40 0.91 12.38 -19.57
C ALA A 40 -0.25 13.39 -19.56
N ALA A 41 -1.42 13.01 -20.07
CA ALA A 41 -2.61 13.85 -20.03
C ALA A 41 -3.05 14.10 -18.57
N GLY A 42 -3.11 13.08 -17.72
CA GLY A 42 -3.43 13.24 -16.30
C GLY A 42 -2.44 14.13 -15.56
N LEU A 43 -1.13 13.98 -15.84
CA LEU A 43 -0.08 14.84 -15.28
C LEU A 43 -0.22 16.30 -15.77
N ALA A 44 -0.58 16.51 -17.02
CA ALA A 44 -0.83 17.85 -17.54
C ALA A 44 -2.03 18.52 -16.86
N ILE A 45 -3.11 17.77 -16.62
CA ILE A 45 -4.31 18.27 -15.95
C ILE A 45 -3.98 18.68 -14.51
N VAL A 46 -3.34 17.80 -13.71
CA VAL A 46 -3.00 18.12 -12.32
C VAL A 46 -1.99 19.26 -12.23
N TYR A 47 -1.04 19.34 -13.18
CA TYR A 47 -0.11 20.46 -13.25
C TYR A 47 -0.85 21.77 -13.55
N ALA A 48 -1.79 21.79 -14.49
CA ALA A 48 -2.59 22.96 -14.81
C ALA A 48 -3.39 23.44 -13.59
N ALA A 49 -4.04 22.52 -12.86
CA ALA A 49 -4.76 22.83 -11.64
C ALA A 49 -3.86 23.49 -10.57
N LYS A 50 -2.62 23.01 -10.40
CA LYS A 50 -1.66 23.63 -9.46
C LYS A 50 -1.06 24.93 -9.98
N ALA A 51 -0.93 25.08 -11.29
CA ALA A 51 -0.34 26.26 -11.92
C ALA A 51 -1.25 27.50 -11.89
N GLU A 52 -2.56 27.35 -11.71
CA GLU A 52 -3.48 28.48 -11.55
C GLU A 52 -3.07 29.42 -10.41
N LEU A 53 -2.52 28.86 -9.33
CA LEU A 53 -2.06 29.61 -8.18
C LEU A 53 -0.72 30.34 -8.43
N PHE A 54 0.02 30.00 -9.50
CA PHE A 54 1.40 30.48 -9.68
C PHE A 54 1.47 31.93 -10.12
N ALA A 55 0.56 32.39 -10.97
CA ALA A 55 0.56 33.77 -11.44
C ALA A 55 0.32 34.75 -10.27
N SER A 56 -0.68 34.46 -9.44
CA SER A 56 -0.99 35.25 -8.25
C SER A 56 0.11 35.18 -7.20
N ALA A 57 0.72 34.00 -7.02
CA ALA A 57 1.82 33.82 -6.06
C ALA A 57 3.09 34.55 -6.51
N ALA A 58 3.42 34.54 -7.80
CA ALA A 58 4.57 35.28 -8.34
C ALA A 58 4.39 36.80 -8.17
N GLU A 59 3.20 37.32 -8.45
CA GLU A 59 2.87 38.73 -8.25
C GLU A 59 2.95 39.15 -6.78
N LYS A 60 2.38 38.36 -5.88
CA LYS A 60 2.44 38.57 -4.41
C LYS A 60 3.87 38.50 -3.86
N LEU A 61 4.71 37.59 -4.39
CA LEU A 61 6.14 37.52 -4.07
C LEU A 61 6.87 38.81 -4.50
N HIS A 62 6.55 39.35 -5.70
CA HIS A 62 7.13 40.62 -6.16
C HIS A 62 6.67 41.81 -5.35
N ARG A 63 5.44 41.81 -4.86
CA ARG A 63 4.91 42.90 -4.02
C ARG A 63 5.33 42.79 -2.54
N GLY A 64 6.02 41.74 -2.14
CA GLY A 64 6.37 41.50 -0.74
C GLY A 64 5.20 41.03 0.15
N GLU A 65 4.03 40.73 -0.44
CA GLU A 65 2.86 40.20 0.25
C GLU A 65 3.05 38.71 0.60
N LEU A 66 3.92 38.02 -0.13
CA LEU A 66 4.38 36.66 0.13
C LEU A 66 5.89 36.66 0.35
N VAL A 67 6.36 35.87 1.33
CA VAL A 67 7.79 35.74 1.60
C VAL A 67 8.23 34.28 1.45
N ASN A 68 9.31 34.06 0.67
CA ASN A 68 9.96 32.77 0.61
C ASN A 68 10.89 32.61 1.82
N VAL A 69 10.51 31.79 2.78
CA VAL A 69 11.25 31.59 4.03
C VAL A 69 12.67 31.03 3.83
N ASN A 70 12.94 30.43 2.68
CA ASN A 70 14.28 29.93 2.35
C ASN A 70 15.23 30.99 1.81
N THR A 71 14.71 32.16 1.37
CA THR A 71 15.52 33.28 0.83
C THR A 71 15.64 34.44 1.80
N VAL A 72 14.99 34.41 2.95
CA VAL A 72 15.06 35.43 4.01
C VAL A 72 16.53 35.61 4.46
N SER A 73 17.05 36.81 4.40
CA SER A 73 18.43 37.16 4.70
C SER A 73 18.60 37.80 6.07
N ALA A 74 17.56 38.50 6.56
CA ALA A 74 17.53 39.18 7.83
C ALA A 74 16.20 39.00 8.55
N PRO A 75 16.13 39.17 9.88
CA PRO A 75 14.86 39.12 10.64
C PRO A 75 13.85 40.16 10.11
N ASP A 76 14.32 41.31 9.64
CA ASP A 76 13.49 42.39 9.13
C ASP A 76 12.67 42.00 7.89
N ASP A 77 13.14 41.05 7.10
CA ASP A 77 12.43 40.51 5.93
C ASP A 77 11.11 39.83 6.34
N LEU A 78 10.98 39.42 7.58
CA LEU A 78 9.79 38.75 8.14
C LEU A 78 8.77 39.75 8.74
N LEU A 79 9.15 40.99 8.99
CA LEU A 79 8.29 41.98 9.63
C LEU A 79 6.98 42.26 8.87
N PRO A 80 6.94 42.30 7.53
CA PRO A 80 5.69 42.51 6.78
C PRO A 80 4.66 41.38 7.04
N LEU A 81 5.14 40.13 7.26
CA LEU A 81 4.25 38.98 7.57
C LEU A 81 3.63 39.08 8.96
N LEU A 82 4.25 39.83 9.85
CA LEU A 82 3.89 39.94 11.26
C LEU A 82 3.03 41.17 11.56
N GLU A 83 2.53 41.88 10.54
CA GLU A 83 1.63 43.01 10.74
C GLU A 83 0.35 42.70 11.50
N SER A 84 -0.08 41.42 11.46
CA SER A 84 -1.23 40.94 12.23
C SER A 84 -0.99 40.91 13.75
N PHE A 85 0.26 41.11 14.21
CA PHE A 85 0.59 41.22 15.64
C PHE A 85 0.58 42.71 16.04
N PRO A 86 -0.20 43.10 17.06
CA PRO A 86 -0.36 44.50 17.45
C PRO A 86 0.87 45.12 18.09
N ASP A 87 1.68 44.35 18.81
CA ASP A 87 2.86 44.83 19.52
C ASP A 87 4.14 44.77 18.70
N ARG A 88 4.82 45.91 18.58
CA ARG A 88 6.11 46.02 17.85
C ARG A 88 7.22 45.19 18.44
N THR A 89 7.26 45.06 19.77
CA THR A 89 8.27 44.27 20.50
C THR A 89 8.04 42.78 20.30
N GLU A 90 6.78 42.34 20.30
CA GLU A 90 6.43 40.95 19.98
C GLU A 90 6.78 40.59 18.53
N ARG A 91 6.53 41.51 17.55
CA ARG A 91 6.90 41.32 16.14
C ARG A 91 8.41 41.08 15.98
N ALA A 92 9.22 41.95 16.56
CA ALA A 92 10.67 41.85 16.48
C ALA A 92 11.17 40.51 17.08
N MET A 93 10.66 40.14 18.26
CA MET A 93 11.01 38.89 18.93
C MET A 93 10.58 37.66 18.12
N VAL A 94 9.37 37.66 17.52
CA VAL A 94 8.87 36.57 16.67
C VAL A 94 9.73 36.48 15.39
N ALA A 95 10.07 37.63 14.76
CA ALA A 95 10.91 37.69 13.59
C ALA A 95 12.30 37.08 13.87
N GLU A 96 12.94 37.49 14.95
CA GLU A 96 14.26 36.97 15.37
C GLU A 96 14.24 35.46 15.64
N LYS A 97 13.28 35.00 16.44
CA LYS A 97 13.14 33.56 16.75
C LYS A 97 12.83 32.72 15.52
N THR A 98 11.99 33.23 14.62
CA THR A 98 11.67 32.56 13.36
C THR A 98 12.91 32.50 12.47
N PHE A 99 13.66 33.59 12.38
CA PHE A 99 14.91 33.65 11.61
C PHE A 99 15.95 32.69 12.16
N ASP A 100 16.18 32.65 13.48
CA ASP A 100 17.09 31.69 14.13
C ASP A 100 16.71 30.24 13.83
N PHE A 101 15.40 29.93 13.87
CA PHE A 101 14.91 28.60 13.51
C PHE A 101 15.20 28.29 12.04
N LEU A 102 14.93 29.24 11.13
CA LEU A 102 15.21 29.09 9.71
C LEU A 102 16.69 28.89 9.44
N GLN A 103 17.58 29.62 10.10
CA GLN A 103 19.05 29.47 9.97
C GLN A 103 19.52 28.04 10.30
N ARG A 104 18.90 27.39 11.30
CA ARG A 104 19.26 26.03 11.75
C ARG A 104 18.64 24.91 10.90
N THR A 105 17.51 25.20 10.23
CA THR A 105 16.69 24.16 9.54
C THR A 105 16.65 24.28 8.04
N ARG A 106 17.31 25.28 7.45
CA ARG A 106 17.35 25.45 5.97
C ARG A 106 18.04 24.28 5.26
N PRO A 107 17.53 23.86 4.09
CA PRO A 107 16.31 24.36 3.42
C PRO A 107 15.04 23.77 4.03
N LEU A 108 14.10 24.66 4.39
CA LEU A 108 12.80 24.24 4.89
C LEU A 108 11.96 23.67 3.74
N ARG A 109 11.38 22.49 3.95
CA ARG A 109 10.58 21.79 2.93
C ARG A 109 9.08 21.99 3.10
N ASN A 110 8.65 22.46 4.27
CA ASN A 110 7.24 22.65 4.63
C ASN A 110 7.11 23.83 5.59
N VAL A 111 6.24 24.78 5.27
CA VAL A 111 5.90 25.90 6.17
C VAL A 111 5.36 25.41 7.51
N GLY A 112 4.65 24.26 7.52
CA GLY A 112 4.09 23.63 8.72
C GLY A 112 5.13 23.28 9.80
N ALA A 113 6.42 23.15 9.46
CA ALA A 113 7.48 22.91 10.44
C ALA A 113 7.62 24.07 11.45
N LEU A 114 7.20 25.29 11.06
CA LEU A 114 7.19 26.45 11.97
C LEU A 114 6.17 26.31 13.11
N ALA A 115 5.19 25.39 13.02
CA ALA A 115 4.22 25.14 14.10
C ALA A 115 4.86 24.66 15.40
N SER A 116 6.05 24.02 15.30
CA SER A 116 6.80 23.56 16.47
C SER A 116 7.58 24.67 17.18
N LEU A 117 7.64 25.87 16.59
CA LEU A 117 8.38 27.00 17.14
C LEU A 117 7.65 27.54 18.39
N ARG A 118 8.32 27.40 19.54
CA ARG A 118 7.85 27.98 20.80
C ARG A 118 8.43 29.39 20.97
N VAL A 119 7.55 30.38 20.98
CA VAL A 119 7.92 31.77 21.23
C VAL A 119 7.57 32.09 22.67
N GLN A 120 8.57 32.44 23.50
CA GLN A 120 8.35 32.92 24.86
C GLN A 120 8.02 34.43 24.85
N ALA A 121 6.85 34.77 24.36
CA ALA A 121 6.31 36.12 24.43
C ALA A 121 5.21 36.17 25.51
N PRO A 122 4.96 37.32 26.16
CA PRO A 122 4.00 37.43 27.27
C PRO A 122 2.58 36.94 26.93
N ARG A 123 2.18 37.01 25.68
CA ARG A 123 0.84 36.63 25.20
C ARG A 123 0.81 35.49 24.20
N LEU A 124 1.99 35.02 23.71
CA LEU A 124 2.08 34.02 22.67
C LEU A 124 2.95 32.84 23.15
N LYS A 125 2.34 31.67 23.28
CA LYS A 125 3.06 30.40 23.56
C LYS A 125 3.45 29.66 22.27
N LEU A 126 2.72 29.84 21.19
CA LEU A 126 2.91 29.18 19.88
C LEU A 126 2.66 30.17 18.74
N LEU A 127 3.39 30.02 17.65
CA LEU A 127 3.19 30.81 16.44
C LEU A 127 1.78 30.52 15.86
N PRO A 128 0.93 31.53 15.56
CA PRO A 128 -0.36 31.33 14.93
C PRO A 128 -0.19 30.98 13.45
N LEU A 129 0.20 29.73 13.17
CA LEU A 129 0.55 29.27 11.85
C LEU A 129 -0.60 29.39 10.85
N SER A 130 -1.84 29.27 11.30
CA SER A 130 -3.04 29.44 10.46
C SER A 130 -3.10 30.83 9.79
N LYS A 131 -2.60 31.87 10.47
CA LYS A 131 -2.55 33.25 9.94
C LYS A 131 -1.31 33.49 9.10
N LEU A 132 -0.19 32.84 9.38
CA LEU A 132 1.09 33.07 8.74
C LEU A 132 1.33 32.14 7.52
N LYS A 133 0.80 30.92 7.55
CA LYS A 133 0.96 29.96 6.45
C LYS A 133 0.53 30.51 5.08
N PRO A 134 -0.57 31.27 4.94
CA PRO A 134 -0.96 31.86 3.66
C PRO A 134 0.04 32.88 3.11
N LEU A 135 0.82 33.53 3.97
CA LEU A 135 1.78 34.60 3.62
C LEU A 135 3.21 34.08 3.39
N MET A 136 3.45 32.79 3.63
CA MET A 136 4.76 32.16 3.53
C MET A 136 4.77 31.09 2.45
N VAL A 137 5.91 30.98 1.74
CA VAL A 137 6.19 29.88 0.82
C VAL A 137 7.61 29.35 1.08
N VAL A 138 7.85 28.10 0.75
CA VAL A 138 9.16 27.43 0.89
C VAL A 138 9.87 27.25 -0.45
N ARG A 139 9.15 27.48 -1.56
CA ARG A 139 9.71 27.37 -2.92
C ARG A 139 8.98 28.29 -3.89
N THR A 140 9.67 28.59 -4.98
CA THR A 140 9.12 29.37 -6.10
C THR A 140 8.36 28.47 -7.07
N PRO A 141 7.45 28.99 -7.91
CA PRO A 141 6.81 28.25 -9.00
C PRO A 141 7.81 27.57 -9.95
N ARG A 142 8.95 28.19 -10.23
CA ARG A 142 10.01 27.60 -11.08
C ARG A 142 10.67 26.39 -10.44
N GLU A 143 10.91 26.42 -9.14
CA GLU A 143 11.47 25.29 -8.39
C GLU A 143 10.49 24.12 -8.38
N PHE A 144 9.20 24.39 -8.16
CA PHE A 144 8.16 23.34 -8.26
C PHE A 144 8.13 22.73 -9.66
N GLN A 145 8.13 23.54 -10.73
CA GLN A 145 8.13 23.06 -12.11
C GLN A 145 9.32 22.14 -12.38
N LYS A 146 10.51 22.53 -11.91
CA LYS A 146 11.73 21.70 -12.05
C LYS A 146 11.58 20.34 -11.35
N GLU A 147 11.13 20.34 -10.09
CA GLU A 147 10.93 19.09 -9.32
C GLU A 147 9.83 18.22 -9.93
N PHE A 148 8.74 18.81 -10.42
CA PHE A 148 7.67 18.12 -11.12
C PHE A 148 8.20 17.42 -12.38
N LEU A 149 8.92 18.16 -13.24
CA LEU A 149 9.45 17.62 -14.50
C LEU A 149 10.48 16.50 -14.23
N GLN A 150 11.38 16.70 -13.27
CA GLN A 150 12.35 15.68 -12.88
C GLN A 150 11.69 14.42 -12.36
N SER A 151 10.65 14.54 -11.53
CA SER A 151 9.91 13.40 -10.99
C SER A 151 9.11 12.68 -12.07
N ALA A 152 8.48 13.42 -12.99
CA ALA A 152 7.77 12.85 -14.14
C ALA A 152 8.74 12.09 -15.07
N LEU A 153 9.88 12.67 -15.41
CA LEU A 153 10.89 12.00 -16.22
C LEU A 153 11.42 10.74 -15.56
N LEU A 154 11.71 10.79 -14.25
CA LEU A 154 12.17 9.63 -13.49
C LEU A 154 11.10 8.52 -13.48
N TYR A 155 9.84 8.89 -13.29
CA TYR A 155 8.72 7.97 -13.30
C TYR A 155 8.61 7.25 -14.65
N PHE A 156 8.58 7.96 -15.77
CA PHE A 156 8.52 7.36 -17.10
C PHE A 156 9.78 6.53 -17.41
N ALA A 157 10.97 7.03 -17.05
CA ALA A 157 12.24 6.34 -17.28
C ALA A 157 12.25 4.93 -16.70
N GLY A 158 11.65 4.72 -15.51
CA GLY A 158 11.53 3.39 -14.90
C GLY A 158 10.81 2.40 -15.80
N PHE A 159 9.63 2.74 -16.30
CA PHE A 159 8.82 1.85 -17.15
C PHE A 159 9.47 1.59 -18.52
N TYR A 160 10.01 2.64 -19.15
CA TYR A 160 10.68 2.47 -20.44
C TYR A 160 11.99 1.70 -20.32
N LEU A 161 12.71 1.82 -19.22
CA LEU A 161 13.90 1.00 -18.93
C LEU A 161 13.52 -0.48 -18.84
N VAL A 162 12.45 -0.82 -18.09
CA VAL A 162 11.96 -2.21 -18.02
C VAL A 162 11.54 -2.71 -19.41
N ALA A 163 10.77 -1.92 -20.17
CA ALA A 163 10.33 -2.29 -21.51
C ALA A 163 11.51 -2.54 -22.44
N LEU A 164 12.55 -1.70 -22.38
CA LEU A 164 13.78 -1.85 -23.13
C LEU A 164 14.51 -3.14 -22.75
N LEU A 165 14.71 -3.39 -21.45
CA LEU A 165 15.38 -4.61 -20.96
C LEU A 165 14.61 -5.86 -21.35
N TRP A 166 13.28 -5.86 -21.25
CA TRP A 166 12.45 -6.98 -21.69
C TRP A 166 12.52 -7.22 -23.20
N SER A 167 12.67 -6.16 -23.98
CA SER A 167 12.87 -6.27 -25.42
C SER A 167 14.24 -6.87 -25.77
N LEU A 168 15.32 -6.34 -25.15
CA LEU A 168 16.70 -6.78 -25.38
C LEU A 168 16.93 -8.24 -24.95
N THR A 169 16.35 -8.64 -23.81
CA THR A 169 16.51 -9.99 -23.26
C THR A 169 15.50 -10.99 -23.82
N ARG A 170 14.62 -10.56 -24.72
CA ARG A 170 13.53 -11.37 -25.28
C ARG A 170 12.70 -12.05 -24.18
N PHE A 171 12.37 -11.27 -23.15
CA PHE A 171 11.56 -11.75 -22.03
C PHE A 171 10.28 -12.43 -22.51
N GLN A 172 10.04 -13.67 -22.02
CA GLN A 172 8.90 -14.50 -22.40
C GLN A 172 7.77 -14.50 -21.37
N GLY A 173 7.87 -13.70 -20.33
CA GLY A 173 6.81 -13.53 -19.34
C GLY A 173 5.65 -12.66 -19.85
N ASP A 174 4.66 -12.46 -19.00
CA ASP A 174 3.49 -11.66 -19.32
C ASP A 174 3.82 -10.16 -19.28
N ARG A 175 3.97 -9.56 -20.45
CA ARG A 175 4.33 -8.14 -20.58
C ARG A 175 3.16 -7.19 -20.32
N ALA A 176 1.90 -7.69 -20.33
CA ALA A 176 0.72 -6.87 -20.09
C ALA A 176 0.67 -6.33 -18.64
N PHE A 177 1.47 -6.89 -17.72
CA PHE A 177 1.67 -6.32 -16.38
C PHE A 177 2.20 -4.90 -16.42
N LEU A 178 3.13 -4.59 -17.33
CA LEU A 178 3.84 -3.31 -17.33
C LEU A 178 2.92 -2.11 -17.59
N PRO A 179 2.08 -2.08 -18.66
CA PRO A 179 1.13 -0.99 -18.86
C PRO A 179 0.06 -0.90 -17.77
N ALA A 180 -0.39 -2.02 -17.20
CA ALA A 180 -1.35 -2.01 -16.11
C ALA A 180 -0.76 -1.42 -14.81
N LEU A 181 0.49 -1.80 -14.47
CA LEU A 181 1.23 -1.19 -13.35
C LEU A 181 1.48 0.29 -13.59
N HIS A 182 1.83 0.67 -14.85
CA HIS A 182 2.02 2.07 -15.22
C HIS A 182 0.77 2.90 -14.96
N LEU A 183 -0.41 2.44 -15.40
CA LEU A 183 -1.68 3.13 -15.16
C LEU A 183 -2.02 3.19 -13.66
N LEU A 184 -1.90 2.08 -12.95
CA LEU A 184 -2.25 2.02 -11.53
C LEU A 184 -1.37 2.93 -10.68
N THR A 185 -0.05 2.89 -10.90
CA THR A 185 0.89 3.76 -10.17
C THR A 185 0.76 5.22 -10.60
N ALA A 186 0.33 5.49 -11.85
CA ALA A 186 0.08 6.86 -12.32
C ALA A 186 -1.09 7.51 -11.57
N ILE A 187 -2.15 6.78 -11.27
CA ILE A 187 -3.26 7.29 -10.46
C ILE A 187 -2.73 7.78 -9.11
N GLY A 188 -1.93 6.97 -8.42
CA GLY A 188 -1.30 7.36 -7.16
C GLY A 188 -0.33 8.55 -7.31
N PHE A 189 0.44 8.59 -8.40
CA PHE A 189 1.38 9.68 -8.66
C PHE A 189 0.68 11.02 -8.90
N ILE A 190 -0.38 11.03 -9.72
CA ILE A 190 -1.20 12.21 -10.00
C ILE A 190 -1.88 12.69 -8.72
N LEU A 191 -2.45 11.77 -7.95
CA LEU A 191 -3.09 12.10 -6.67
C LEU A 191 -2.09 12.72 -5.69
N MET A 192 -0.87 12.17 -5.56
CA MET A 192 0.17 12.73 -4.69
C MET A 192 0.57 14.16 -5.06
N ILE A 193 0.51 14.52 -6.35
CA ILE A 193 0.73 15.89 -6.82
C ILE A 193 -0.47 16.75 -6.44
N GLY A 194 -1.69 16.25 -6.62
CA GLY A 194 -2.95 16.93 -6.31
C GLY A 194 -3.11 17.28 -4.83
N MET A 195 -2.71 16.40 -3.93
CA MET A 195 -2.99 16.50 -2.48
C MET A 195 -2.26 17.63 -1.75
N ARG A 196 -1.20 18.18 -2.28
CA ARG A 196 -0.32 19.12 -1.55
C ARG A 196 -0.28 20.50 -2.18
N ASP A 197 -0.10 21.50 -1.33
CA ASP A 197 0.19 22.86 -1.80
C ASP A 197 1.59 22.89 -2.44
N PRO A 198 1.68 23.25 -3.74
CA PRO A 198 2.94 23.20 -4.48
C PRO A 198 4.02 24.11 -3.93
N LEU A 199 3.67 25.20 -3.25
CA LEU A 199 4.60 26.22 -2.78
C LEU A 199 4.90 26.11 -1.28
N ARG A 200 4.02 25.47 -0.49
CA ARG A 200 4.08 25.49 0.97
C ARG A 200 4.39 24.15 1.62
N ASP A 201 4.00 23.04 0.97
CA ASP A 201 4.07 21.71 1.60
C ASP A 201 5.25 20.89 1.06
N THR A 202 5.60 19.82 1.77
CA THR A 202 6.60 18.84 1.30
C THR A 202 6.06 18.13 0.05
N LEU A 203 6.89 18.06 -1.00
CA LEU A 203 6.54 17.38 -2.25
C LEU A 203 6.81 15.85 -2.12
N GLU A 204 5.82 15.13 -1.64
CA GLU A 204 5.92 13.68 -1.44
C GLU A 204 5.93 12.90 -2.76
N PHE A 205 5.39 13.47 -3.83
CA PHE A 205 5.37 12.85 -5.15
C PHE A 205 6.77 12.54 -5.70
N HIS A 206 7.80 13.30 -5.31
CA HIS A 206 9.17 12.98 -5.68
C HIS A 206 9.63 11.65 -5.08
N LYS A 207 9.35 11.44 -3.78
CA LYS A 207 9.66 10.15 -3.12
C LYS A 207 8.88 9.00 -3.75
N PHE A 208 7.62 9.25 -4.13
CA PHE A 208 6.79 8.27 -4.82
C PHE A 208 7.39 7.88 -6.18
N ALA A 209 7.80 8.87 -7.01
CA ALA A 209 8.46 8.61 -8.28
C ALA A 209 9.75 7.81 -8.14
N VAL A 210 10.58 8.13 -7.12
CA VAL A 210 11.78 7.35 -6.78
C VAL A 210 11.41 5.92 -6.37
N GLY A 211 10.38 5.74 -5.55
CA GLY A 211 9.88 4.42 -5.15
C GLY A 211 9.42 3.58 -6.34
N VAL A 212 8.66 4.17 -7.26
CA VAL A 212 8.23 3.50 -8.51
C VAL A 212 9.43 3.14 -9.39
N PHE A 213 10.40 4.04 -9.53
CA PHE A 213 11.61 3.77 -10.30
C PHE A 213 12.42 2.60 -9.71
N LEU A 214 12.59 2.57 -8.39
CA LEU A 214 13.25 1.45 -7.69
C LEU A 214 12.44 0.15 -7.85
N GLY A 215 11.12 0.20 -7.77
CA GLY A 215 10.24 -0.94 -8.05
C GLY A 215 10.42 -1.47 -9.48
N CYS A 216 10.55 -0.58 -10.47
CA CYS A 216 10.86 -0.96 -11.85
C CYS A 216 12.24 -1.63 -11.96
N LEU A 217 13.26 -1.15 -11.24
CA LEU A 217 14.57 -1.81 -11.20
C LEU A 217 14.47 -3.21 -10.60
N LEU A 218 13.72 -3.39 -9.51
CA LEU A 218 13.47 -4.72 -8.94
C LEU A 218 12.73 -5.63 -9.91
N LEU A 219 11.77 -5.12 -10.67
CA LEU A 219 11.05 -5.87 -11.71
C LEU A 219 11.98 -6.30 -12.86
N ALA A 220 13.06 -5.58 -13.11
CA ALA A 220 14.05 -5.93 -14.11
C ALA A 220 15.04 -7.04 -13.67
N LEU A 221 15.27 -7.22 -12.37
CA LEU A 221 16.27 -8.16 -11.85
C LEU A 221 16.08 -9.63 -12.32
N PRO A 222 14.86 -10.21 -12.32
CA PRO A 222 14.67 -11.59 -12.76
C PRO A 222 15.07 -11.82 -14.22
N VAL A 223 14.96 -10.79 -15.05
CA VAL A 223 15.28 -10.85 -16.49
C VAL A 223 16.79 -10.91 -16.73
N LEU A 224 17.56 -10.32 -15.83
CA LEU A 224 19.02 -10.35 -15.90
C LEU A 224 19.61 -11.71 -15.47
N LYS A 225 18.76 -12.68 -15.06
CA LYS A 225 19.16 -14.02 -14.60
C LYS A 225 20.22 -14.01 -13.47
N LEU A 226 20.32 -12.88 -12.75
CA LEU A 226 21.24 -12.70 -11.62
C LEU A 226 20.83 -13.56 -10.42
N PHE A 227 19.56 -13.94 -10.36
CA PHE A 227 18.99 -14.66 -9.25
C PHE A 227 18.07 -15.79 -9.75
N ASP A 228 18.35 -17.00 -9.31
CA ASP A 228 17.49 -18.15 -9.54
C ASP A 228 16.52 -18.29 -8.38
N TYR A 229 15.29 -17.77 -8.55
CA TYR A 229 14.25 -17.83 -7.53
C TYR A 229 13.82 -19.27 -7.17
N GLN A 230 14.11 -20.26 -8.02
CA GLN A 230 13.81 -21.66 -7.72
C GLN A 230 14.66 -22.19 -6.56
N ARG A 231 15.86 -21.66 -6.36
CA ARG A 231 16.71 -22.00 -5.19
C ARG A 231 16.05 -21.61 -3.86
N LEU A 232 15.11 -20.67 -3.86
CA LEU A 232 14.34 -20.34 -2.65
C LEU A 232 13.46 -21.51 -2.19
N SER A 233 13.12 -22.44 -3.09
CA SER A 233 12.39 -23.64 -2.71
C SER A 233 13.22 -24.54 -1.80
N ASP A 234 14.55 -24.54 -1.95
CA ASP A 234 15.46 -25.35 -1.14
C ASP A 234 15.62 -24.79 0.28
N TRP A 235 15.35 -23.50 0.46
CA TRP A 235 15.45 -22.76 1.72
C TRP A 235 14.08 -22.56 2.36
N CYS A 236 13.28 -23.64 2.46
CA CYS A 236 11.88 -23.58 2.87
C CYS A 236 11.64 -22.79 4.16
N TYR A 237 12.45 -23.00 5.21
CA TYR A 237 12.27 -22.35 6.51
C TYR A 237 13.05 -21.04 6.68
N THR A 238 14.02 -20.75 5.82
CA THR A 238 14.84 -19.53 5.91
C THR A 238 13.99 -18.27 5.82
N PRO A 239 12.99 -18.14 4.90
CA PRO A 239 12.11 -16.98 4.88
C PRO A 239 11.30 -16.82 6.18
N LEU A 240 10.88 -17.94 6.82
CA LEU A 240 10.20 -17.89 8.10
C LEU A 240 11.10 -17.35 9.20
N PHE A 241 12.35 -17.84 9.30
CA PHE A 241 13.30 -17.32 10.29
C PHE A 241 13.64 -15.85 10.04
N ALA A 242 13.80 -15.43 8.79
CA ALA A 242 14.00 -14.02 8.44
C ALA A 242 12.79 -13.17 8.86
N ALA A 243 11.56 -13.64 8.63
CA ALA A 243 10.35 -12.96 9.09
C ALA A 243 10.30 -12.85 10.62
N LEU A 244 10.60 -13.93 11.35
CA LEU A 244 10.64 -13.94 12.82
C LEU A 244 11.72 -13.00 13.37
N THR A 245 12.88 -12.90 12.72
CA THR A 245 13.92 -11.95 13.07
C THR A 245 13.44 -10.52 12.91
N LEU A 246 12.77 -10.19 11.79
CA LEU A 246 12.17 -8.87 11.57
C LEU A 246 11.09 -8.54 12.59
N PHE A 247 10.25 -9.52 12.97
CA PHE A 247 9.30 -9.35 14.07
C PHE A 247 10.00 -9.01 15.38
N GLY A 248 11.07 -9.73 15.72
CA GLY A 248 11.88 -9.46 16.91
C GLY A 248 12.47 -8.04 16.91
N LEU A 249 12.99 -7.60 15.77
CA LEU A 249 13.52 -6.24 15.60
C LEU A 249 12.41 -5.17 15.75
N LEU A 250 11.23 -5.41 15.19
CA LEU A 250 10.08 -4.52 15.35
C LEU A 250 9.60 -4.46 16.80
N MET A 251 9.57 -5.57 17.51
CA MET A 251 9.21 -5.59 18.93
C MET A 251 10.20 -4.80 19.80
N ALA A 252 11.50 -4.92 19.49
CA ALA A 252 12.57 -4.27 20.26
C ALA A 252 12.73 -2.78 19.93
N PHE A 253 12.72 -2.42 18.64
CA PHE A 253 13.09 -1.10 18.15
C PHE A 253 11.99 -0.39 17.35
N GLY A 254 10.86 -1.04 17.10
CA GLY A 254 9.78 -0.51 16.29
C GLY A 254 9.12 0.70 16.92
N LYS A 255 8.73 1.65 16.06
CA LYS A 255 7.96 2.84 16.43
C LYS A 255 6.71 2.91 15.57
N GLY A 256 5.60 3.39 16.14
CA GLY A 256 4.37 3.68 15.42
C GLY A 256 4.37 5.05 14.77
N PRO A 257 3.39 5.33 13.90
CA PRO A 257 3.06 6.67 13.48
C PRO A 257 2.71 7.55 14.68
N ALA A 258 2.82 8.88 14.53
CA ALA A 258 2.51 9.81 15.62
C ALA A 258 1.05 9.59 16.12
N GLY A 259 0.91 9.32 17.42
CA GLY A 259 -0.40 9.07 18.05
C GLY A 259 -0.88 7.61 18.01
N ASN A 260 -0.08 6.67 17.48
CA ASN A 260 -0.44 5.25 17.47
C ASN A 260 0.67 4.41 18.13
N ASP A 261 0.26 3.47 19.00
CA ASP A 261 1.17 2.54 19.70
C ASP A 261 1.63 1.35 18.87
N ALA A 262 1.16 1.21 17.63
CA ALA A 262 1.55 0.11 16.75
C ALA A 262 3.04 0.20 16.40
N LYS A 263 3.79 -0.90 16.56
CA LYS A 263 5.23 -0.95 16.26
C LYS A 263 5.45 -1.45 14.84
N VAL A 264 5.32 -0.57 13.84
CA VAL A 264 5.34 -0.95 12.42
C VAL A 264 6.57 -0.46 11.65
N ASN A 265 7.26 0.57 12.15
CA ASN A 265 8.37 1.22 11.45
C ASN A 265 9.70 1.02 12.17
N LEU A 266 10.76 0.72 11.42
CA LEU A 266 12.17 0.79 11.83
C LEU A 266 12.82 1.99 11.13
N GLY A 267 12.76 3.16 11.76
CA GLY A 267 13.18 4.42 11.13
C GLY A 267 12.33 4.73 9.90
N PRO A 268 12.93 4.94 8.71
CA PRO A 268 12.19 5.21 7.47
C PRO A 268 11.64 3.95 6.78
N PHE A 269 12.00 2.76 7.26
CA PHE A 269 11.65 1.49 6.66
C PHE A 269 10.49 0.82 7.40
N GLN A 270 9.53 0.27 6.64
CA GLN A 270 8.39 -0.48 7.16
C GLN A 270 8.55 -1.98 6.87
N PRO A 271 9.12 -2.77 7.81
CA PRO A 271 9.41 -4.19 7.59
C PRO A 271 8.18 -5.07 7.40
N VAL A 272 7.00 -4.62 7.82
CA VAL A 272 5.74 -5.39 7.76
C VAL A 272 5.46 -5.90 6.35
N GLU A 273 5.69 -5.07 5.32
CA GLU A 273 5.50 -5.44 3.92
C GLU A 273 6.45 -6.59 3.51
N LEU A 274 7.72 -6.49 3.91
CA LEU A 274 8.70 -7.55 3.65
C LEU A 274 8.36 -8.84 4.41
N ILE A 275 7.87 -8.74 5.65
CA ILE A 275 7.44 -9.90 6.44
C ILE A 275 6.32 -10.66 5.72
N LYS A 276 5.32 -9.99 5.16
CA LYS A 276 4.24 -10.62 4.39
C LYS A 276 4.78 -11.42 3.20
N ILE A 277 5.71 -10.82 2.43
CA ILE A 277 6.35 -11.49 1.30
C ILE A 277 7.16 -12.71 1.75
N LEU A 278 7.92 -12.60 2.85
CA LEU A 278 8.69 -13.72 3.42
C LEU A 278 7.78 -14.86 3.89
N LEU A 279 6.62 -14.55 4.48
CA LEU A 279 5.64 -15.57 4.85
C LEU A 279 5.04 -16.25 3.62
N VAL A 280 4.76 -15.52 2.54
CA VAL A 280 4.32 -16.11 1.27
C VAL A 280 5.40 -17.04 0.69
N LEU A 281 6.67 -16.63 0.71
CA LEU A 281 7.81 -17.48 0.28
C LEU A 281 7.92 -18.75 1.11
N PHE A 282 7.78 -18.64 2.44
CA PHE A 282 7.75 -19.81 3.33
C PHE A 282 6.59 -20.75 2.98
N LEU A 283 5.37 -20.22 2.84
CA LEU A 283 4.18 -21.02 2.50
C LEU A 283 4.34 -21.69 1.14
N ALA A 284 4.86 -20.98 0.13
CA ALA A 284 5.13 -21.54 -1.19
C ALA A 284 6.13 -22.71 -1.12
N GLY A 285 7.23 -22.55 -0.40
CA GLY A 285 8.22 -23.60 -0.18
C GLY A 285 7.64 -24.78 0.59
N TYR A 286 6.86 -24.51 1.63
CA TYR A 286 6.22 -25.55 2.45
C TYR A 286 5.20 -26.37 1.65
N PHE A 287 4.28 -25.71 0.93
CA PHE A 287 3.28 -26.41 0.13
C PHE A 287 3.90 -27.16 -1.05
N THR A 288 4.96 -26.62 -1.67
CA THR A 288 5.70 -27.34 -2.72
C THR A 288 6.20 -28.71 -2.25
N ARG A 289 6.65 -28.82 -1.00
CA ARG A 289 7.18 -30.07 -0.44
C ARG A 289 6.10 -31.03 0.11
N HIS A 290 4.94 -30.49 0.50
CA HIS A 290 3.96 -31.27 1.28
C HIS A 290 2.59 -31.39 0.62
N TRP A 291 2.30 -30.72 -0.53
CA TRP A 291 0.96 -30.69 -1.13
C TRP A 291 0.44 -32.10 -1.50
N GLU A 292 1.30 -32.98 -2.02
CA GLU A 292 0.91 -34.37 -2.34
C GLU A 292 0.44 -35.12 -1.08
N ARG A 293 1.18 -34.96 0.02
CA ARG A 293 0.86 -35.58 1.30
C ARG A 293 -0.38 -34.97 1.97
N LEU A 294 -0.62 -33.70 1.73
CA LEU A 294 -1.83 -33.00 2.20
C LEU A 294 -3.07 -33.43 1.40
N ARG A 295 -2.87 -33.82 0.14
CA ARG A 295 -3.91 -34.29 -0.77
C ARG A 295 -4.20 -35.77 -0.66
N ASP A 296 -3.18 -36.59 -0.42
CA ASP A 296 -3.29 -38.07 -0.20
C ASP A 296 -3.91 -38.38 1.15
N LEU A 297 -5.22 -38.33 1.18
CA LEU A 297 -6.01 -38.83 2.28
C LEU A 297 -6.15 -40.34 2.13
N ARG A 298 -5.20 -41.09 2.65
CA ARG A 298 -5.48 -42.52 2.93
C ARG A 298 -6.57 -42.59 3.98
N GLU A 299 -7.68 -43.20 3.60
CA GLU A 299 -8.86 -43.55 4.40
C GLU A 299 -8.54 -44.45 5.62
N LYS A 300 -7.53 -44.22 6.40
CA LYS A 300 -7.31 -44.92 7.67
C LYS A 300 -7.65 -44.03 8.85
N ARG A 301 -8.94 -44.12 9.19
CA ARG A 301 -9.54 -43.93 10.49
C ARG A 301 -8.55 -43.84 11.65
N ILE A 302 -8.40 -42.63 12.19
CA ILE A 302 -8.24 -42.45 13.63
C ILE A 302 -9.09 -41.25 13.98
N VAL A 303 -10.38 -41.44 14.15
CA VAL A 303 -11.23 -40.52 14.88
C VAL A 303 -11.34 -41.04 16.29
N PRO A 304 -10.82 -40.36 17.32
CA PRO A 304 -11.08 -40.73 18.72
C PRO A 304 -12.58 -40.84 18.94
N GLY A 305 -13.03 -41.87 19.66
CA GLY A 305 -14.45 -42.24 19.80
C GLY A 305 -15.41 -41.14 20.27
N LEU A 306 -14.89 -40.05 20.83
CA LEU A 306 -15.67 -38.91 21.30
C LEU A 306 -16.34 -38.13 20.15
N PHE A 307 -15.67 -37.99 18.99
CA PHE A 307 -16.22 -37.27 17.83
C PHE A 307 -17.16 -38.10 16.96
N ARG A 308 -17.23 -39.38 17.17
CA ARG A 308 -18.15 -40.29 16.45
C ARG A 308 -19.62 -40.03 16.81
N ARG A 309 -19.90 -39.43 17.96
CA ARG A 309 -21.25 -39.16 18.46
C ARG A 309 -21.87 -37.89 17.82
N PHE A 310 -21.03 -36.96 17.36
CA PHE A 310 -21.46 -35.79 16.61
C PHE A 310 -21.20 -36.03 15.12
N ARG A 311 -22.25 -36.26 14.33
CA ARG A 311 -22.22 -36.47 12.88
C ARG A 311 -21.70 -35.25 12.06
N VAL A 312 -20.86 -34.44 12.65
CA VAL A 312 -20.33 -33.17 12.09
C VAL A 312 -18.91 -33.34 11.52
N VAL A 313 -18.36 -34.54 11.47
CA VAL A 313 -17.09 -34.79 10.77
C VAL A 313 -17.38 -34.70 9.26
N PRO A 314 -16.84 -33.73 8.53
CA PRO A 314 -16.98 -33.72 7.08
C PRO A 314 -16.52 -35.05 6.51
N ARG A 315 -17.22 -35.52 5.49
CA ARG A 315 -16.89 -36.77 4.74
C ARG A 315 -15.47 -36.77 4.16
N ASP A 316 -14.85 -35.62 4.21
CA ASP A 316 -13.49 -35.30 3.77
C ASP A 316 -12.53 -35.68 4.90
N GLY A 317 -11.80 -36.77 4.77
CA GLY A 317 -10.84 -37.27 5.78
C GLY A 317 -9.93 -36.16 6.33
N VAL A 318 -9.54 -36.24 7.61
CA VAL A 318 -8.62 -35.31 8.26
C VAL A 318 -7.20 -35.54 7.70
N PRO A 319 -6.49 -34.50 7.22
CA PRO A 319 -5.12 -34.65 6.75
C PRO A 319 -4.21 -35.14 7.90
N ARG A 320 -3.09 -35.77 7.55
CA ARG A 320 -2.11 -36.20 8.55
C ARG A 320 -1.62 -35.00 9.34
N LEU A 321 -1.86 -34.97 10.63
CA LEU A 321 -1.51 -33.86 11.54
C LEU A 321 -0.02 -33.48 11.45
N GLU A 322 0.85 -34.44 11.19
CA GLU A 322 2.29 -34.26 11.01
C GLU A 322 2.66 -33.20 9.98
N HIS A 323 1.82 -33.01 8.94
CA HIS A 323 2.08 -32.05 7.85
C HIS A 323 1.22 -30.78 7.95
N VAL A 324 0.19 -30.80 8.76
CA VAL A 324 -0.69 -29.62 8.95
C VAL A 324 -0.24 -28.81 10.16
N VAL A 325 0.11 -29.46 11.26
CA VAL A 325 0.48 -28.81 12.52
C VAL A 325 1.64 -27.82 12.35
N PRO A 326 2.76 -28.14 11.67
CA PRO A 326 3.88 -27.20 11.56
C PRO A 326 3.50 -25.90 10.84
N VAL A 327 2.74 -25.99 9.75
CA VAL A 327 2.31 -24.78 9.00
C VAL A 327 1.26 -24.00 9.78
N LEU A 328 0.34 -24.67 10.47
CA LEU A 328 -0.63 -24.00 11.34
C LEU A 328 0.07 -23.28 12.50
N CYS A 329 1.05 -23.90 13.14
CA CYS A 329 1.83 -23.28 14.20
C CYS A 329 2.61 -22.06 13.69
N ALA A 330 3.24 -22.16 12.51
CA ALA A 330 3.97 -21.05 11.92
C ALA A 330 3.05 -19.86 11.58
N VAL A 331 1.89 -20.12 10.99
CA VAL A 331 0.91 -19.08 10.65
C VAL A 331 0.27 -18.51 11.92
N ALA A 332 -0.10 -19.36 12.88
CA ALA A 332 -0.64 -18.89 14.15
C ALA A 332 0.35 -18.01 14.92
N LEU A 333 1.63 -18.39 14.92
CA LEU A 333 2.70 -17.58 15.50
C LEU A 333 2.82 -16.23 14.77
N ALA A 334 2.82 -16.20 13.42
CA ALA A 334 2.90 -14.97 12.66
C ALA A 334 1.71 -14.05 12.93
N VAL A 335 0.48 -14.59 12.93
CA VAL A 335 -0.75 -13.87 13.26
C VAL A 335 -0.69 -13.32 14.69
N LEU A 336 -0.23 -14.12 15.65
CA LEU A 336 -0.05 -13.66 17.04
C LEU A 336 0.96 -12.53 17.16
N LEU A 337 2.09 -12.60 16.43
CA LEU A 337 3.10 -11.56 16.46
C LEU A 337 2.60 -10.25 15.84
N PHE A 338 1.85 -10.28 14.74
CA PHE A 338 1.17 -9.09 14.22
C PHE A 338 0.18 -8.51 15.23
N PHE A 339 -0.52 -9.38 15.94
CA PHE A 339 -1.45 -8.97 16.98
C PHE A 339 -0.73 -8.26 18.15
N VAL A 340 0.42 -8.79 18.59
CA VAL A 340 1.27 -8.17 19.63
C VAL A 340 1.81 -6.81 19.16
N LEU A 341 2.11 -6.65 17.86
CA LEU A 341 2.50 -5.38 17.26
C LEU A 341 1.34 -4.39 17.10
N LYS A 342 0.10 -4.79 17.46
CA LYS A 342 -1.16 -4.04 17.29
C LYS A 342 -1.49 -3.74 15.81
N ASP A 343 -1.03 -4.59 14.90
CA ASP A 343 -1.24 -4.45 13.45
C ASP A 343 -2.14 -5.57 12.93
N LEU A 344 -3.45 -5.35 12.97
CA LEU A 344 -4.46 -6.35 12.62
C LEU A 344 -4.61 -6.58 11.12
N GLY A 345 -4.34 -5.56 10.30
CA GLY A 345 -4.46 -5.66 8.83
C GLY A 345 -3.59 -6.77 8.25
N PRO A 346 -2.26 -6.73 8.43
CA PRO A 346 -1.36 -7.78 7.99
C PRO A 346 -1.65 -9.16 8.59
N ALA A 347 -2.17 -9.22 9.84
CA ALA A 347 -2.59 -10.48 10.45
C ALA A 347 -3.72 -11.14 9.65
N LEU A 348 -4.76 -10.38 9.32
CA LEU A 348 -5.90 -10.86 8.53
C LEU A 348 -5.47 -11.25 7.12
N VAL A 349 -4.71 -10.42 6.44
CA VAL A 349 -4.20 -10.71 5.08
C VAL A 349 -3.39 -12.00 5.08
N THR A 350 -2.44 -12.16 6.01
CA THR A 350 -1.62 -13.38 6.13
C THR A 350 -2.48 -14.63 6.36
N PHE A 351 -3.49 -14.52 7.20
CA PHE A 351 -4.42 -15.61 7.46
C PHE A 351 -5.23 -15.98 6.20
N PHE A 352 -5.77 -15.01 5.46
CA PHE A 352 -6.51 -15.29 4.22
C PHE A 352 -5.62 -15.87 3.13
N VAL A 353 -4.39 -15.35 2.97
CA VAL A 353 -3.40 -15.94 2.04
C VAL A 353 -3.12 -17.40 2.39
N PHE A 354 -2.90 -17.69 3.66
CA PHE A 354 -2.72 -19.07 4.13
C PHE A 354 -3.94 -19.93 3.78
N LEU A 355 -5.17 -19.49 4.10
CA LEU A 355 -6.38 -20.27 3.81
C LEU A 355 -6.54 -20.55 2.31
N SER A 356 -6.28 -19.56 1.44
CA SER A 356 -6.38 -19.73 -0.01
C SER A 356 -5.35 -20.73 -0.53
N MET A 357 -4.08 -20.60 -0.13
CA MET A 357 -3.02 -21.51 -0.52
C MET A 357 -3.25 -22.93 0.02
N PHE A 358 -3.74 -23.06 1.27
CA PHE A 358 -4.05 -24.33 1.90
C PHE A 358 -5.22 -25.03 1.20
N ALA A 359 -6.28 -24.29 0.84
CA ALA A 359 -7.42 -24.84 0.11
C ALA A 359 -6.99 -25.42 -1.25
N VAL A 360 -6.12 -24.71 -1.98
CA VAL A 360 -5.59 -25.15 -3.27
C VAL A 360 -4.62 -26.32 -3.11
N ALA A 361 -3.70 -26.28 -2.14
CA ALA A 361 -2.77 -27.36 -1.86
C ALA A 361 -3.50 -28.66 -1.53
N ARG A 362 -4.59 -28.57 -0.79
CA ARG A 362 -5.42 -29.72 -0.43
C ARG A 362 -6.36 -30.18 -1.55
N GLY A 363 -6.68 -29.29 -2.49
CA GLY A 363 -7.67 -29.53 -3.54
C GLY A 363 -9.13 -29.57 -3.03
N ARG A 364 -9.39 -29.12 -1.80
CA ARG A 364 -10.72 -29.08 -1.16
C ARG A 364 -10.85 -27.87 -0.24
N PRO A 365 -11.87 -27.02 -0.40
CA PRO A 365 -12.03 -25.81 0.40
C PRO A 365 -12.58 -26.01 1.81
N GLY A 366 -13.10 -27.20 2.15
CA GLY A 366 -13.87 -27.42 3.39
C GLY A 366 -13.16 -26.98 4.67
N LEU A 367 -11.84 -27.32 4.85
CA LEU A 367 -11.10 -26.87 6.03
C LEU A 367 -10.75 -25.36 5.98
N ALA A 368 -10.56 -24.80 4.81
CA ALA A 368 -10.36 -23.35 4.69
C ALA A 368 -11.63 -22.60 5.07
N ILE A 369 -12.78 -23.07 4.61
CA ILE A 369 -14.10 -22.55 5.02
C ILE A 369 -14.30 -22.69 6.52
N ALA A 370 -13.97 -23.86 7.10
CA ALA A 370 -14.04 -24.05 8.54
C ALA A 370 -13.12 -23.09 9.32
N GLY A 371 -11.90 -22.86 8.81
CA GLY A 371 -10.98 -21.86 9.37
C GLY A 371 -11.55 -20.45 9.32
N LEU A 372 -12.17 -20.08 8.20
CA LEU A 372 -12.84 -18.78 8.05
C LEU A 372 -14.00 -18.63 9.05
N VAL A 373 -14.87 -19.64 9.15
CA VAL A 373 -15.98 -19.64 10.11
C VAL A 373 -15.47 -19.52 11.53
N LEU A 374 -14.40 -20.26 11.88
CA LEU A 374 -13.78 -20.19 13.21
C LEU A 374 -13.22 -18.78 13.49
N MET A 375 -12.58 -18.15 12.52
CA MET A 375 -12.08 -16.79 12.65
C MET A 375 -13.22 -15.80 12.90
N VAL A 376 -14.29 -15.84 12.09
CA VAL A 376 -15.47 -14.99 12.27
C VAL A 376 -16.10 -15.20 13.64
N ALA A 377 -16.25 -16.46 14.07
CA ALA A 377 -16.77 -16.78 15.38
C ALA A 377 -15.87 -16.23 16.50
N ALA A 378 -14.53 -16.36 16.36
CA ALA A 378 -13.59 -15.83 17.35
C ALA A 378 -13.66 -14.29 17.46
N VAL A 379 -13.77 -13.58 16.32
CA VAL A 379 -13.95 -12.12 16.29
C VAL A 379 -15.29 -11.73 16.96
N ALA A 380 -16.39 -12.44 16.65
CA ALA A 380 -17.70 -12.16 17.23
C ALA A 380 -17.73 -12.39 18.74
N VAL A 381 -17.10 -13.47 19.22
CA VAL A 381 -16.96 -13.76 20.66
C VAL A 381 -16.09 -12.71 21.32
N GLY A 382 -14.94 -12.36 20.74
CA GLY A 382 -14.05 -11.34 21.27
C GLY A 382 -14.75 -9.99 21.39
N TYR A 383 -15.50 -9.57 20.36
CA TYR A 383 -16.28 -8.36 20.37
C TYR A 383 -17.30 -8.35 21.51
N ARG A 384 -18.07 -9.45 21.69
CA ARG A 384 -19.05 -9.58 22.80
C ARG A 384 -18.41 -9.58 24.18
N MET A 385 -17.18 -10.09 24.29
CA MET A 385 -16.42 -10.08 25.54
C MET A 385 -15.71 -8.75 25.82
N GLY A 386 -15.76 -7.79 24.90
CA GLY A 386 -15.04 -6.53 24.99
C GLY A 386 -13.52 -6.65 24.88
N GLN A 387 -13.02 -7.79 24.34
CA GLN A 387 -11.60 -8.10 24.27
C GLN A 387 -11.24 -8.73 22.91
N PRO A 388 -10.09 -8.37 22.35
CA PRO A 388 -9.17 -7.29 22.78
C PRO A 388 -9.69 -5.91 22.34
N HIS A 389 -9.39 -4.90 23.12
CA HIS A 389 -9.88 -3.54 22.89
C HIS A 389 -9.64 -3.02 21.46
N THR A 390 -8.50 -3.37 20.83
CA THR A 390 -8.19 -2.98 19.46
C THR A 390 -9.20 -3.53 18.43
N VAL A 391 -9.71 -4.75 18.62
CA VAL A 391 -10.73 -5.35 17.74
C VAL A 391 -12.07 -4.66 17.99
N VAL A 392 -12.45 -4.46 19.27
CA VAL A 392 -13.70 -3.78 19.64
C VAL A 392 -13.74 -2.38 19.03
N GLN A 393 -12.72 -1.56 19.27
CA GLN A 393 -12.62 -0.21 18.71
C GLN A 393 -12.75 -0.19 17.18
N ARG A 394 -12.09 -1.12 16.48
CA ARG A 394 -12.17 -1.21 15.01
C ARG A 394 -13.56 -1.56 14.51
N ILE A 395 -14.26 -2.45 15.22
CA ILE A 395 -15.65 -2.81 14.89
C ILE A 395 -16.59 -1.66 15.19
N ASP A 396 -16.43 -0.97 16.34
CA ASP A 396 -17.25 0.17 16.71
C ASP A 396 -17.08 1.32 15.70
N MET A 397 -15.84 1.65 15.31
CA MET A 397 -15.55 2.64 14.26
C MET A 397 -16.25 2.29 12.93
N TRP A 398 -16.27 1.01 12.60
CA TRP A 398 -16.85 0.52 11.34
C TRP A 398 -18.39 0.53 11.37
N LEU A 399 -19.00 0.19 12.53
CA LEU A 399 -20.46 0.14 12.68
C LEU A 399 -21.10 1.50 12.93
N ALA A 400 -20.38 2.40 13.62
CA ALA A 400 -20.90 3.71 14.02
C ALA A 400 -19.90 4.85 13.74
N PRO A 401 -19.53 5.09 12.46
CA PRO A 401 -18.53 6.10 12.09
C PRO A 401 -18.99 7.54 12.37
N TRP A 402 -20.29 7.75 12.52
CA TRP A 402 -20.90 9.06 12.76
C TRP A 402 -21.04 9.42 14.25
N ASP A 403 -20.74 8.47 15.12
CA ASP A 403 -20.82 8.68 16.56
C ASP A 403 -19.52 9.35 17.06
N ASN A 404 -19.66 10.58 17.61
CA ASN A 404 -18.52 11.35 18.10
C ASN A 404 -17.82 10.71 19.31
N ASP A 405 -18.51 9.82 20.03
CA ASP A 405 -17.94 9.09 21.18
C ASP A 405 -17.04 7.90 20.71
N VAL A 406 -17.15 7.51 19.45
CA VAL A 406 -16.31 6.44 18.88
C VAL A 406 -14.99 7.02 18.37
N HIS A 407 -13.91 6.79 19.10
CA HIS A 407 -12.59 7.27 18.74
C HIS A 407 -12.12 6.72 17.37
N GLY A 408 -11.83 7.63 16.43
CA GLY A 408 -11.36 7.32 15.09
C GLY A 408 -12.46 7.10 14.04
N GLY A 409 -13.74 7.16 14.43
CA GLY A 409 -14.88 7.11 13.50
C GLY A 409 -14.88 8.26 12.49
N ASP A 410 -14.32 9.40 12.89
CA ASP A 410 -14.10 10.58 12.04
C ASP A 410 -13.34 10.27 10.74
N GLN A 411 -12.36 9.37 10.77
CA GLN A 411 -11.60 8.97 9.57
C GLN A 411 -12.50 8.28 8.54
N LEU A 412 -13.36 7.37 8.98
CA LEU A 412 -14.31 6.69 8.09
C LEU A 412 -15.41 7.63 7.62
N ALA A 413 -15.89 8.53 8.49
CA ALA A 413 -16.86 9.55 8.11
C ALA A 413 -16.32 10.47 7.01
N HIS A 414 -15.07 10.95 7.14
CA HIS A 414 -14.42 11.75 6.09
C HIS A 414 -14.24 10.96 4.79
N ALA A 415 -13.94 9.66 4.88
CA ALA A 415 -13.85 8.79 3.70
C ALA A 415 -15.19 8.69 2.95
N LEU A 416 -16.29 8.49 3.69
CA LEU A 416 -17.64 8.43 3.10
C LEU A 416 -18.09 9.77 2.52
N TRP A 417 -17.75 10.88 3.17
CA TRP A 417 -17.99 12.22 2.61
C TRP A 417 -17.22 12.45 1.31
N ALA A 418 -15.96 12.05 1.24
CA ALA A 418 -15.15 12.17 0.04
C ALA A 418 -15.75 11.42 -1.15
N PHE A 419 -16.23 10.18 -0.94
CA PHE A 419 -16.95 9.44 -1.98
C PHE A 419 -18.25 10.13 -2.40
N SER A 420 -19.00 10.68 -1.45
CA SER A 420 -20.24 11.39 -1.73
C SER A 420 -20.00 12.68 -2.51
N THR A 421 -18.97 13.44 -2.14
CA THR A 421 -18.58 14.70 -2.80
C THR A 421 -18.12 14.46 -4.23
N GLY A 422 -17.34 13.40 -4.47
CA GLY A 422 -16.83 13.07 -5.80
C GLY A 422 -17.91 12.62 -6.78
N GLY A 423 -18.98 12.01 -6.30
CA GLY A 423 -20.07 11.53 -7.17
C GLY A 423 -19.56 10.61 -8.29
N PRO A 424 -20.17 10.64 -9.50
CA PRO A 424 -19.78 9.75 -10.59
C PRO A 424 -18.45 10.12 -11.26
N TYR A 425 -18.09 11.41 -11.37
CA TYR A 425 -16.98 11.89 -12.20
C TYR A 425 -15.83 12.52 -11.39
N GLY A 426 -16.05 12.85 -10.13
CA GLY A 426 -15.09 13.55 -9.29
C GLY A 426 -15.02 15.06 -9.55
N SER A 427 -14.26 15.74 -8.69
CA SER A 427 -13.94 17.17 -8.84
C SER A 427 -12.90 17.46 -9.92
N GLY A 428 -12.17 16.43 -10.35
CA GLY A 428 -11.02 16.50 -11.28
C GLY A 428 -9.68 16.41 -10.56
N PRO A 429 -8.65 15.82 -11.22
CA PRO A 429 -7.30 15.69 -10.64
C PRO A 429 -6.71 17.02 -10.20
N GLY A 430 -6.45 17.18 -8.90
CA GLY A 430 -5.90 18.41 -8.32
C GLY A 430 -6.89 19.52 -8.02
N TRP A 431 -8.19 19.32 -8.28
CA TRP A 431 -9.26 20.29 -8.03
C TRP A 431 -10.09 19.95 -6.79
N GLY A 432 -9.94 18.74 -6.23
CA GLY A 432 -10.53 18.35 -4.95
C GLY A 432 -9.71 18.86 -3.76
N ASP A 433 -10.23 18.59 -2.57
CA ASP A 433 -9.57 18.86 -1.29
C ASP A 433 -9.17 17.56 -0.56
N PRO A 434 -8.52 16.58 -1.21
CA PRO A 434 -8.19 15.29 -0.60
C PRO A 434 -7.22 15.42 0.58
N GLN A 435 -6.61 16.60 0.77
CA GLN A 435 -5.82 16.95 1.95
C GLN A 435 -6.66 17.01 3.24
N MET A 436 -7.98 17.15 3.13
CA MET A 436 -8.91 17.15 4.27
C MET A 436 -9.18 15.72 4.76
N ILE A 437 -8.87 14.71 3.95
CA ILE A 437 -9.04 13.30 4.31
C ILE A 437 -7.86 12.87 5.19
N PRO A 438 -8.07 12.48 6.46
CA PRO A 438 -7.00 11.97 7.31
C PRO A 438 -6.30 10.78 6.65
N ALA A 439 -4.97 10.79 6.58
CA ALA A 439 -4.19 9.73 5.92
C ALA A 439 -4.60 9.43 4.45
N GLY A 440 -5.15 10.42 3.72
CA GLY A 440 -5.58 10.27 2.32
C GLY A 440 -4.45 9.89 1.35
N ASN A 441 -3.20 10.11 1.73
CA ASN A 441 -2.01 9.69 0.97
C ASN A 441 -1.52 8.27 1.29
N THR A 442 -2.14 7.58 2.23
CA THR A 442 -1.77 6.22 2.67
C THR A 442 -3.00 5.32 2.78
N ASP A 443 -3.58 5.21 3.96
CA ASP A 443 -4.65 4.25 4.26
C ASP A 443 -5.98 4.60 3.59
N LEU A 444 -6.28 5.89 3.44
CA LEU A 444 -7.51 6.41 2.85
C LEU A 444 -7.31 6.96 1.42
N VAL A 445 -6.38 6.37 0.66
CA VAL A 445 -6.12 6.75 -0.74
C VAL A 445 -7.32 6.52 -1.66
N LEU A 446 -8.11 5.48 -1.39
CA LEU A 446 -9.28 5.16 -2.23
C LEU A 446 -10.38 6.22 -2.14
N PRO A 447 -10.76 6.75 -0.95
CA PRO A 447 -11.62 7.94 -0.84
C PRO A 447 -11.07 9.18 -1.54
N ALA A 448 -9.77 9.43 -1.44
CA ALA A 448 -9.14 10.55 -2.12
C ALA A 448 -9.23 10.41 -3.65
N ILE A 449 -9.10 9.20 -4.19
CA ILE A 449 -9.39 8.90 -5.60
C ILE A 449 -10.88 9.13 -5.88
N GLY A 450 -11.76 8.70 -4.97
CA GLY A 450 -13.20 8.88 -5.10
C GLY A 450 -13.61 10.34 -5.17
N GLU A 451 -12.98 11.22 -4.40
CA GLU A 451 -13.24 12.65 -4.41
C GLU A 451 -12.78 13.32 -5.73
N GLU A 452 -11.53 13.04 -6.16
CA GLU A 452 -10.98 13.69 -7.36
C GLU A 452 -11.45 13.05 -8.69
N TRP A 453 -11.67 11.73 -8.72
CA TRP A 453 -11.93 10.97 -9.96
C TRP A 453 -13.32 10.32 -9.97
N GLY A 454 -14.07 10.46 -8.88
CA GLY A 454 -15.42 9.92 -8.71
C GLY A 454 -15.47 8.39 -8.72
N PHE A 455 -16.68 7.88 -8.91
CA PHE A 455 -16.93 6.44 -9.02
C PHE A 455 -16.15 5.80 -10.19
N ILE A 456 -15.98 6.52 -11.31
CA ILE A 456 -15.21 6.03 -12.46
C ILE A 456 -13.74 5.78 -12.09
N GLY A 457 -13.13 6.69 -11.32
CA GLY A 457 -11.76 6.51 -10.83
C GLY A 457 -11.61 5.28 -9.94
N VAL A 458 -12.50 5.14 -8.96
CA VAL A 458 -12.55 3.98 -8.06
C VAL A 458 -12.74 2.68 -8.85
N ALA A 459 -13.73 2.63 -9.77
CA ALA A 459 -13.96 1.47 -10.63
C ALA A 459 -12.75 1.13 -11.49
N THR A 460 -12.04 2.14 -12.02
CA THR A 460 -10.81 1.94 -12.79
C THR A 460 -9.71 1.29 -11.95
N VAL A 461 -9.53 1.71 -10.70
CA VAL A 461 -8.58 1.09 -9.77
C VAL A 461 -8.93 -0.38 -9.54
N PHE A 462 -10.21 -0.70 -9.28
CA PHE A 462 -10.67 -2.09 -9.11
C PHE A 462 -10.43 -2.94 -10.36
N LEU A 463 -10.73 -2.41 -11.54
CA LEU A 463 -10.50 -3.10 -12.81
C LEU A 463 -9.00 -3.38 -13.05
N LEU A 464 -8.13 -2.42 -12.74
CA LEU A 464 -6.69 -2.59 -12.88
C LEU A 464 -6.14 -3.62 -11.89
N PHE A 465 -6.56 -3.59 -10.61
CA PHE A 465 -6.20 -4.62 -9.64
C PHE A 465 -6.74 -6.00 -10.04
N GLY A 466 -8.00 -6.09 -10.42
CA GLY A 466 -8.61 -7.34 -10.92
C GLY A 466 -7.87 -7.90 -12.13
N PHE A 467 -7.46 -7.03 -13.05
CA PHE A 467 -6.64 -7.42 -14.20
C PHE A 467 -5.28 -7.95 -13.74
N LEU A 468 -4.55 -7.25 -12.87
CA LEU A 468 -3.25 -7.66 -12.36
C LEU A 468 -3.33 -9.01 -11.63
N VAL A 469 -4.31 -9.18 -10.73
CA VAL A 469 -4.54 -10.44 -10.00
C VAL A 469 -4.87 -11.58 -10.97
N SER A 470 -5.74 -11.36 -11.96
CA SER A 470 -6.09 -12.38 -12.95
C SER A 470 -4.89 -12.83 -13.76
N ARG A 471 -4.02 -11.87 -14.16
CA ARG A 471 -2.78 -12.17 -14.87
C ARG A 471 -1.76 -12.90 -13.99
N ALA A 472 -1.64 -12.51 -12.70
CA ALA A 472 -0.78 -13.19 -11.75
C ALA A 472 -1.22 -14.64 -11.51
N LEU A 473 -2.52 -14.89 -11.32
CA LEU A 473 -3.08 -16.23 -11.20
C LEU A 473 -2.85 -17.07 -12.47
N ARG A 474 -3.02 -16.44 -13.64
CA ARG A 474 -2.71 -17.13 -14.91
C ARG A 474 -1.22 -17.49 -15.01
N ALA A 475 -0.33 -16.58 -14.63
CA ALA A 475 1.11 -16.86 -14.59
C ALA A 475 1.44 -17.99 -13.59
N ALA A 476 0.78 -18.02 -12.45
CA ALA A 476 0.91 -19.10 -11.47
C ALA A 476 0.51 -20.46 -12.06
N VAL A 477 -0.64 -20.53 -12.72
CA VAL A 477 -1.13 -21.78 -13.38
C VAL A 477 -0.19 -22.26 -14.49
N LEU A 478 0.45 -21.32 -15.19
CA LEU A 478 1.40 -21.62 -16.27
C LEU A 478 2.84 -21.87 -15.76
N ALA A 479 3.09 -21.81 -14.45
CA ALA A 479 4.41 -22.03 -13.89
C ALA A 479 4.89 -23.47 -14.11
N GLU A 480 6.17 -23.62 -14.46
CA GLU A 480 6.79 -24.93 -14.77
C GLU A 480 7.05 -25.76 -13.51
N THR A 481 7.12 -25.12 -12.35
CA THR A 481 7.42 -25.74 -11.06
C THR A 481 6.29 -25.56 -10.06
N HIS A 482 6.15 -26.50 -9.13
CA HIS A 482 5.19 -26.34 -8.04
C HIS A 482 5.48 -25.12 -7.17
N PHE A 483 6.77 -24.79 -6.98
CA PHE A 483 7.16 -23.60 -6.24
C PHE A 483 6.69 -22.33 -6.96
N GLY A 484 6.91 -22.23 -8.25
CA GLY A 484 6.42 -21.09 -9.05
C GLY A 484 4.89 -20.97 -9.00
N PHE A 485 4.18 -22.11 -9.03
CA PHE A 485 2.73 -22.13 -8.89
C PHE A 485 2.28 -21.57 -7.53
N PHE A 486 2.79 -22.12 -6.41
CA PHE A 486 2.39 -21.69 -5.07
C PHE A 486 2.86 -20.26 -4.77
N LEU A 487 4.04 -19.87 -5.25
CA LEU A 487 4.53 -18.49 -5.10
C LEU A 487 3.63 -17.49 -5.83
N GLY A 488 3.31 -17.76 -7.10
CA GLY A 488 2.42 -16.91 -7.89
C GLY A 488 1.01 -16.83 -7.29
N LEU A 489 0.47 -17.97 -6.82
CA LEU A 489 -0.81 -18.01 -6.11
C LEU A 489 -0.78 -17.18 -4.83
N GLY A 490 0.28 -17.33 -4.01
CA GLY A 490 0.43 -16.61 -2.74
C GLY A 490 0.55 -15.10 -2.95
N LEU A 491 1.37 -14.65 -3.90
CA LEU A 491 1.53 -13.22 -4.22
C LEU A 491 0.25 -12.62 -4.82
N ALA A 492 -0.45 -13.35 -5.71
CA ALA A 492 -1.73 -12.90 -6.25
C ALA A 492 -2.80 -12.79 -5.16
N SER A 493 -2.85 -13.77 -4.25
CA SER A 493 -3.75 -13.75 -3.10
C SER A 493 -3.43 -12.60 -2.14
N LEU A 494 -2.13 -12.33 -1.90
CA LEU A 494 -1.68 -11.21 -1.06
C LEU A 494 -2.25 -9.89 -1.57
N ILE A 495 -2.02 -9.57 -2.84
CA ILE A 495 -2.52 -8.33 -3.46
C ILE A 495 -4.05 -8.27 -3.43
N ALA A 496 -4.73 -9.39 -3.75
CA ALA A 496 -6.18 -9.44 -3.78
C ALA A 496 -6.80 -9.20 -2.38
N PHE A 497 -6.27 -9.86 -1.34
CA PHE A 497 -6.80 -9.70 0.01
C PHE A 497 -6.45 -8.35 0.63
N GLU A 498 -5.30 -7.77 0.34
CA GLU A 498 -4.98 -6.40 0.75
C GLU A 498 -5.97 -5.40 0.15
N MET A 499 -6.20 -5.48 -1.16
CA MET A 499 -7.18 -4.63 -1.84
C MET A 499 -8.59 -4.80 -1.24
N MET A 500 -9.03 -6.04 -1.03
CA MET A 500 -10.35 -6.32 -0.44
C MET A 500 -10.46 -5.78 0.99
N LEU A 501 -9.43 -5.98 1.82
CA LEU A 501 -9.43 -5.54 3.22
C LEU A 501 -9.47 -4.01 3.33
N ILE A 502 -8.63 -3.31 2.57
CA ILE A 502 -8.61 -1.84 2.54
C ILE A 502 -9.97 -1.32 2.07
N THR A 503 -10.49 -1.89 0.99
CA THR A 503 -11.77 -1.47 0.42
C THR A 503 -12.93 -1.67 1.39
N SER A 504 -13.05 -2.86 2.00
CA SER A 504 -14.13 -3.12 2.95
C SER A 504 -14.04 -2.21 4.18
N GLY A 505 -12.82 -1.94 4.67
CA GLY A 505 -12.61 -1.02 5.77
C GLY A 505 -13.02 0.42 5.48
N VAL A 506 -12.83 0.86 4.23
CA VAL A 506 -13.08 2.26 3.82
C VAL A 506 -14.52 2.49 3.37
N LEU A 507 -15.18 1.48 2.77
CA LEU A 507 -16.57 1.59 2.33
C LEU A 507 -17.58 1.34 3.46
N GLY A 508 -17.15 0.89 4.63
CA GLY A 508 -18.04 0.49 5.71
C GLY A 508 -18.86 -0.76 5.35
N ALA A 509 -18.31 -1.64 4.49
CA ALA A 509 -19.02 -2.79 3.92
C ALA A 509 -18.45 -4.14 4.42
#